data_c044f14d472f07ef80792e54afa82105
#
_entry.id   c044f14d472f07ef80792e54afa82105
#
_cell.length_a   1.000
_cell.length_b   1.000
_cell.length_c   1.000
_cell.angle_alpha   90.00
_cell.angle_beta   90.00
_cell.angle_gamma   90.00
#
_symmetry.space_group_name_H-M   'P 1'
#
loop_
_entity.id
_entity.type
_entity.pdbx_description
1 polymer ?
#
loop_
_entity_poly.entity_id
_entity_poly.type
_entity_poly.pdbx_seq_one_letter_code
_entity_poly.pdbx_strand_id
1 'polypeptide(L)'
;MSCMPMAGMATDLCNESSDTKNFLSQWMESADRKIDVHSSFYDGHFSLEEGKVVYQGDLNGDGQDDFIFLSYSSHGSAGDMTYAFLIQCRGYLKHTGGDYFAGVKVLDGPPKNGGDVKDIEIYSYVRDKHGQIRYKGEEAMTRPHLWQFNPQTQLYEGLAE
;
A
#
# COMPACT_ATOMS: atom_id res chain seq x y z
N MET A 1 13.41 37.36 9.86
CA MET A 1 12.42 36.27 9.98
C MET A 1 12.62 35.30 8.83
N SER A 2 13.17 34.15 9.08
CA SER A 2 13.37 33.17 8.02
C SER A 2 12.06 32.41 7.83
N CYS A 3 11.42 32.60 6.66
CA CYS A 3 10.39 31.68 6.23
C CYS A 3 11.07 30.36 5.92
N MET A 4 10.90 29.38 6.75
CA MET A 4 11.26 28.02 6.36
C MET A 4 10.43 27.63 5.15
N PRO A 5 11.05 27.24 4.06
CA PRO A 5 10.26 26.73 2.95
C PRO A 5 9.49 25.50 3.40
N MET A 6 8.23 25.45 3.02
CA MET A 6 7.38 24.29 3.28
C MET A 6 7.77 23.08 2.42
N ALA A 7 8.81 23.25 1.58
CA ALA A 7 9.34 22.18 0.76
C ALA A 7 9.89 21.05 1.65
N GLY A 8 9.38 19.84 1.48
CA GLY A 8 9.79 18.68 2.24
C GLY A 8 8.87 18.31 3.39
N MET A 9 7.78 19.03 3.60
CA MET A 9 6.75 18.55 4.53
C MET A 9 6.00 17.40 3.88
N ALA A 10 6.00 16.26 4.55
CA ALA A 10 5.24 15.11 4.11
C ALA A 10 3.75 15.43 4.06
N THR A 11 3.05 14.85 3.11
CA THR A 11 1.59 14.93 3.06
C THR A 11 1.01 14.34 4.34
N ASP A 12 0.23 15.16 5.05
CA ASP A 12 -0.41 14.71 6.27
C ASP A 12 -1.68 13.94 5.94
N LEU A 13 -1.57 12.63 6.05
CA LEU A 13 -2.67 11.71 5.81
C LEU A 13 -3.34 11.26 7.10
N CYS A 14 -2.75 11.59 8.24
CA CYS A 14 -3.17 11.09 9.54
C CYS A 14 -4.00 12.16 10.26
N ASN A 15 -5.31 12.18 9.97
CA ASN A 15 -6.23 13.19 10.49
C ASN A 15 -6.70 12.89 11.91
N GLU A 16 -6.51 11.69 12.39
CA GLU A 16 -7.08 11.21 13.63
C GLU A 16 -6.02 10.59 14.52
N SER A 17 -6.43 10.33 15.77
CA SER A 17 -5.63 9.68 16.78
C SER A 17 -4.62 10.57 17.48
N SER A 18 -4.56 10.39 18.77
CA SER A 18 -3.62 11.06 19.67
C SER A 18 -2.48 10.16 20.14
N ASP A 19 -2.47 8.91 19.72
CA ASP A 19 -1.43 7.98 20.14
C ASP A 19 -0.12 8.30 19.42
N THR A 20 0.95 8.48 20.19
CA THR A 20 2.27 8.80 19.67
C THR A 20 3.16 7.58 19.50
N LYS A 21 2.70 6.42 19.90
CA LYS A 21 3.49 5.21 19.79
C LYS A 21 3.63 4.77 18.35
N ASN A 22 4.76 4.15 18.06
CA ASN A 22 4.98 3.50 16.80
C ASN A 22 3.99 2.35 16.64
N PHE A 23 3.24 2.35 15.54
CA PHE A 23 2.22 1.35 15.29
C PHE A 23 2.78 -0.07 15.25
N LEU A 24 3.96 -0.21 14.65
CA LEU A 24 4.60 -1.53 14.54
C LEU A 24 4.84 -2.16 15.91
N SER A 25 5.32 -1.36 16.88
CA SER A 25 5.53 -1.85 18.25
C SER A 25 4.23 -2.30 18.90
N GLN A 26 3.19 -1.49 18.77
CA GLN A 26 1.88 -1.82 19.33
C GLN A 26 1.34 -3.11 18.75
N TRP A 27 1.48 -3.26 17.45
CA TRP A 27 1.01 -4.42 16.73
C TRP A 27 1.77 -5.69 17.12
N MET A 28 3.09 -5.62 17.20
CA MET A 28 3.90 -6.79 17.59
C MET A 28 3.63 -7.21 19.03
N GLU A 29 3.25 -6.27 19.89
CA GLU A 29 2.93 -6.53 21.27
C GLU A 29 1.48 -6.96 21.48
N SER A 30 0.63 -6.80 20.48
CA SER A 30 -0.77 -7.18 20.58
C SER A 30 -0.95 -8.69 20.60
N ALA A 31 -1.72 -9.17 21.56
CA ALA A 31 -1.96 -10.60 21.71
C ALA A 31 -2.76 -11.21 20.56
N ASP A 32 -3.65 -10.45 19.96
CA ASP A 32 -4.50 -10.91 18.85
C ASP A 32 -3.89 -10.65 17.48
N ARG A 33 -2.79 -9.90 17.42
CA ARG A 33 -2.04 -9.60 16.20
C ARG A 33 -2.92 -9.04 15.06
N LYS A 34 -3.88 -8.22 15.43
CA LYS A 34 -4.74 -7.52 14.48
C LYS A 34 -4.23 -6.13 14.22
N ILE A 35 -4.45 -5.66 13.01
CA ILE A 35 -4.07 -4.34 12.56
C ILE A 35 -5.34 -3.54 12.31
N ASP A 36 -5.52 -2.43 13.03
CA ASP A 36 -6.63 -1.51 12.79
C ASP A 36 -6.36 -0.71 11.52
N VAL A 37 -7.33 -0.71 10.62
CA VAL A 37 -7.23 -0.06 9.32
C VAL A 37 -8.41 0.89 9.12
N HIS A 38 -8.11 2.12 8.76
CA HIS A 38 -9.12 3.15 8.53
C HIS A 38 -8.92 3.84 7.18
N SER A 39 -10.01 4.12 6.51
CA SER A 39 -10.04 4.96 5.33
C SER A 39 -11.42 5.56 5.17
N SER A 40 -11.60 6.40 4.16
CA SER A 40 -12.91 6.97 3.86
C SER A 40 -13.95 5.95 3.39
N PHE A 41 -13.51 4.77 2.99
CA PHE A 41 -14.40 3.73 2.44
C PHE A 41 -14.18 2.35 3.06
N TYR A 42 -13.20 2.20 3.94
CA TYR A 42 -12.88 0.91 4.53
C TYR A 42 -12.41 1.09 5.97
N ASP A 43 -13.15 0.52 6.89
CA ASP A 43 -12.74 0.36 8.27
C ASP A 43 -12.76 -1.11 8.62
N GLY A 44 -11.73 -1.58 9.28
CA GLY A 44 -11.68 -2.99 9.66
C GLY A 44 -10.36 -3.36 10.28
N HIS A 45 -10.10 -4.65 10.25
CA HIS A 45 -8.87 -5.22 10.77
C HIS A 45 -8.27 -6.17 9.77
N PHE A 46 -6.95 -6.14 9.65
CA PHE A 46 -6.21 -7.22 9.02
C PHE A 46 -5.59 -8.09 10.11
N SER A 47 -5.67 -9.40 9.94
CA SER A 47 -4.98 -10.33 10.81
C SER A 47 -3.67 -10.75 10.17
N LEU A 48 -2.61 -10.76 10.97
CA LEU A 48 -1.31 -11.26 10.52
C LEU A 48 -1.32 -12.74 10.15
N GLU A 49 -2.27 -13.48 10.70
CA GLU A 49 -2.41 -14.90 10.38
C GLU A 49 -3.06 -15.11 9.01
N GLU A 50 -3.76 -14.07 8.50
CA GLU A 50 -4.46 -14.14 7.22
C GLU A 50 -3.70 -13.43 6.10
N GLY A 51 -2.43 -13.14 6.31
CA GLY A 51 -1.63 -12.48 5.30
C GLY A 51 -0.22 -12.22 5.78
N LYS A 52 0.48 -11.35 5.05
CA LYS A 52 1.83 -10.94 5.44
C LYS A 52 2.12 -9.52 4.96
N VAL A 53 3.05 -8.87 5.65
CA VAL A 53 3.64 -7.61 5.21
C VAL A 53 4.67 -7.93 4.13
N VAL A 54 4.46 -7.44 2.92
CA VAL A 54 5.39 -7.65 1.80
C VAL A 54 6.31 -6.46 1.57
N TYR A 55 5.99 -5.31 2.15
CA TYR A 55 6.83 -4.12 2.12
C TYR A 55 6.72 -3.37 3.44
N GLN A 56 7.85 -2.90 3.93
CA GLN A 56 7.95 -2.02 5.10
C GLN A 56 8.97 -0.94 4.79
N GLY A 57 8.54 0.30 4.80
CA GLY A 57 9.39 1.45 4.53
C GLY A 57 8.56 2.72 4.46
N ASP A 58 9.23 3.86 4.41
CA ASP A 58 8.58 5.17 4.43
C ASP A 58 8.07 5.52 3.03
N LEU A 59 6.76 5.48 2.83
CA LEU A 59 6.13 5.83 1.54
C LEU A 59 5.89 7.32 1.38
N ASN A 60 5.60 8.04 2.46
CA ASN A 60 5.15 9.43 2.42
C ASN A 60 6.17 10.44 2.95
N GLY A 61 7.37 10.02 3.29
CA GLY A 61 8.45 10.91 3.71
C GLY A 61 8.33 11.47 5.12
N ASP A 62 7.51 10.86 5.98
CA ASP A 62 7.30 11.35 7.35
C ASP A 62 8.24 10.74 8.38
N GLY A 63 9.15 9.84 7.96
CA GLY A 63 10.09 9.18 8.84
C GLY A 63 9.54 7.95 9.53
N GLN A 64 8.29 7.58 9.30
CA GLN A 64 7.67 6.38 9.86
C GLN A 64 7.55 5.31 8.78
N ASP A 65 7.64 4.05 9.18
CA ASP A 65 7.45 2.95 8.25
C ASP A 65 5.99 2.80 7.88
N ASP A 66 5.75 2.60 6.60
CA ASP A 66 4.47 2.28 6.01
C ASP A 66 4.51 0.85 5.51
N PHE A 67 3.37 0.30 5.13
CA PHE A 67 3.30 -1.12 4.86
C PHE A 67 2.49 -1.43 3.61
N ILE A 68 2.86 -2.48 2.91
CA ILE A 68 2.01 -3.14 1.94
C ILE A 68 1.70 -4.52 2.49
N PHE A 69 0.42 -4.82 2.63
CA PHE A 69 -0.08 -6.06 3.20
C PHE A 69 -0.67 -6.93 2.10
N LEU A 70 -0.24 -8.18 2.04
CA LEU A 70 -0.79 -9.19 1.14
C LEU A 70 -1.75 -10.08 1.94
N SER A 71 -3.03 -10.07 1.56
CA SER A 71 -4.05 -10.86 2.21
C SER A 71 -4.18 -12.24 1.56
N TYR A 72 -4.21 -13.28 2.39
CA TYR A 72 -4.46 -14.64 1.94
C TYR A 72 -5.96 -14.98 1.93
N SER A 73 -6.76 -14.22 2.69
CA SER A 73 -8.19 -14.49 2.83
C SER A 73 -9.03 -13.93 1.69
N SER A 74 -8.45 -13.07 0.88
CA SER A 74 -9.14 -12.43 -0.23
C SER A 74 -8.27 -12.49 -1.47
N HIS A 75 -8.66 -13.30 -2.44
CA HIS A 75 -7.97 -13.40 -3.73
C HIS A 75 -8.98 -13.45 -4.84
N GLY A 76 -8.59 -12.96 -6.00
CA GLY A 76 -9.41 -12.99 -7.18
C GLY A 76 -9.63 -14.42 -7.68
N SER A 77 -10.73 -14.63 -8.39
CA SER A 77 -11.06 -15.93 -8.97
C SER A 77 -10.02 -16.42 -9.98
N ALA A 78 -9.15 -15.54 -10.44
CA ALA A 78 -8.14 -15.81 -11.45
C ALA A 78 -6.72 -15.95 -10.88
N GLY A 79 -6.57 -16.08 -9.56
CA GLY A 79 -5.28 -16.31 -8.90
C GLY A 79 -4.57 -15.06 -8.42
N ASP A 80 -5.10 -13.88 -8.70
CA ASP A 80 -4.53 -12.63 -8.18
C ASP A 80 -4.73 -12.54 -6.67
N MET A 81 -3.75 -11.97 -5.97
CA MET A 81 -3.82 -11.76 -4.54
C MET A 81 -4.23 -10.32 -4.24
N THR A 82 -4.90 -10.11 -3.11
CA THR A 82 -5.30 -8.78 -2.66
C THR A 82 -4.16 -8.12 -1.91
N TYR A 83 -3.80 -6.92 -2.35
CA TYR A 83 -2.80 -6.07 -1.69
C TYR A 83 -3.48 -4.84 -1.12
N ALA A 84 -2.98 -4.36 0.02
CA ALA A 84 -3.43 -3.12 0.63
C ALA A 84 -2.22 -2.22 0.90
N PHE A 85 -2.31 -0.97 0.48
CA PHE A 85 -1.28 0.05 0.71
C PHE A 85 -1.64 0.85 1.95
N LEU A 86 -0.80 0.77 2.98
CA LEU A 86 -1.12 1.24 4.31
C LEU A 86 -0.08 2.26 4.79
N ILE A 87 -0.55 3.45 5.13
CA ILE A 87 0.28 4.50 5.71
C ILE A 87 0.16 4.43 7.23
N GLN A 88 1.30 4.37 7.92
CA GLN A 88 1.31 4.35 9.37
C GLN A 88 0.93 5.71 9.93
N CYS A 89 -0.15 5.74 10.68
CA CYS A 89 -0.57 6.88 11.48
C CYS A 89 -0.32 6.61 12.96
N ARG A 90 -0.82 7.44 13.83
CA ARG A 90 -0.66 7.28 15.28
C ARG A 90 -1.73 6.34 15.81
N GLY A 91 -1.37 5.08 16.03
CA GLY A 91 -2.26 4.09 16.58
C GLY A 91 -3.14 3.36 15.58
N TYR A 92 -3.00 3.65 14.29
CA TYR A 92 -3.75 2.95 13.25
C TYR A 92 -3.01 2.99 11.91
N LEU A 93 -3.46 2.18 10.96
CA LEU A 93 -2.99 2.23 9.58
C LEU A 93 -4.08 2.83 8.70
N LYS A 94 -3.70 3.81 7.89
CA LYS A 94 -4.61 4.40 6.92
C LYS A 94 -4.53 3.63 5.61
N HIS A 95 -5.66 3.11 5.16
CA HIS A 95 -5.77 2.43 3.88
C HIS A 95 -5.76 3.45 2.74
N THR A 96 -4.79 3.36 1.85
CA THR A 96 -4.61 4.31 0.75
C THR A 96 -4.76 3.64 -0.62
N GLY A 97 -5.36 2.49 -0.67
CA GLY A 97 -5.62 1.79 -1.92
C GLY A 97 -5.16 0.35 -1.89
N GLY A 98 -5.32 -0.26 -3.00
CA GLY A 98 -4.99 -1.65 -3.20
C GLY A 98 -5.98 -2.30 -4.13
N ASP A 99 -5.68 -3.48 -4.58
CA ASP A 99 -6.54 -4.25 -5.48
C ASP A 99 -5.95 -5.65 -5.64
N TYR A 100 -6.48 -6.40 -6.57
CA TYR A 100 -5.97 -7.70 -6.95
C TYR A 100 -4.82 -7.53 -7.93
N PHE A 101 -3.62 -7.96 -7.54
CA PHE A 101 -2.43 -7.86 -8.38
C PHE A 101 -1.65 -9.16 -8.40
N ALA A 102 -0.82 -9.32 -9.43
CA ALA A 102 0.18 -10.39 -9.47
C ALA A 102 1.38 -10.09 -8.58
N GLY A 103 1.68 -8.81 -8.36
CA GLY A 103 2.79 -8.37 -7.54
C GLY A 103 2.85 -6.87 -7.44
N VAL A 104 3.71 -6.38 -6.54
CA VAL A 104 3.93 -4.95 -6.33
C VAL A 104 5.41 -4.66 -6.09
N LYS A 105 5.83 -3.46 -6.44
CA LYS A 105 7.18 -2.96 -6.18
C LYS A 105 7.11 -1.46 -5.89
N VAL A 106 7.61 -1.05 -4.74
CA VAL A 106 7.76 0.37 -4.42
C VAL A 106 8.94 0.92 -5.20
N LEU A 107 8.74 2.04 -5.89
CA LEU A 107 9.79 2.67 -6.68
C LEU A 107 10.58 3.64 -5.82
N ASP A 108 11.90 3.47 -5.83
CA ASP A 108 12.80 4.41 -5.20
C ASP A 108 12.94 5.66 -6.07
N GLY A 109 13.18 6.78 -5.46
CA GLY A 109 13.33 8.03 -6.16
C GLY A 109 12.08 8.90 -6.09
N PRO A 110 12.14 10.11 -6.67
CA PRO A 110 11.03 11.06 -6.58
C PRO A 110 9.81 10.58 -7.35
N PRO A 111 8.60 10.80 -6.80
CA PRO A 111 7.36 10.47 -7.51
C PRO A 111 7.26 11.25 -8.82
N LYS A 112 6.75 10.61 -9.86
CA LYS A 112 6.63 11.23 -11.19
C LYS A 112 5.67 12.40 -11.22
N ASN A 113 4.69 12.44 -10.31
CA ASN A 113 3.76 13.56 -10.21
C ASN A 113 4.29 14.73 -9.38
N GLY A 114 5.53 14.66 -8.88
CA GLY A 114 6.14 15.69 -8.06
C GLY A 114 5.64 15.75 -6.62
N GLY A 115 4.86 14.77 -6.17
CA GLY A 115 4.35 14.72 -4.81
C GLY A 115 5.35 14.15 -3.81
N ASP A 116 4.87 13.88 -2.60
CA ASP A 116 5.67 13.40 -1.48
C ASP A 116 5.60 11.89 -1.28
N VAL A 117 4.63 11.25 -1.89
CA VAL A 117 4.35 9.82 -1.68
C VAL A 117 4.93 9.02 -2.84
N LYS A 118 5.72 8.01 -2.52
CA LYS A 118 6.40 7.19 -3.53
C LYS A 118 5.42 6.50 -4.46
N ASP A 119 5.81 6.39 -5.72
CA ASP A 119 5.06 5.63 -6.70
C ASP A 119 5.19 4.12 -6.43
N ILE A 120 4.18 3.38 -6.82
CA ILE A 120 4.18 1.92 -6.72
C ILE A 120 3.98 1.36 -8.12
N GLU A 121 4.86 0.43 -8.51
CA GLU A 121 4.67 -0.35 -9.72
C GLU A 121 3.92 -1.61 -9.35
N ILE A 122 2.76 -1.81 -9.97
CA ILE A 122 2.00 -3.04 -9.79
C ILE A 122 2.15 -3.92 -11.02
N TYR A 123 1.95 -5.19 -10.83
CA TYR A 123 2.03 -6.18 -11.91
C TYR A 123 0.69 -6.86 -12.07
N SER A 124 0.22 -6.95 -13.31
CA SER A 124 -0.96 -7.75 -13.67
C SER A 124 -0.53 -8.95 -14.50
N TYR A 125 -1.25 -10.05 -14.38
CA TYR A 125 -1.00 -11.21 -15.22
C TYR A 125 -1.40 -10.94 -16.67
N VAL A 126 -0.57 -11.38 -17.60
CA VAL A 126 -0.93 -11.41 -19.02
C VAL A 126 -1.85 -12.60 -19.24
N ARG A 127 -3.02 -12.35 -19.83
CA ARG A 127 -4.02 -13.39 -20.06
C ARG A 127 -4.27 -13.61 -21.55
N ASP A 128 -4.63 -14.82 -21.89
CA ASP A 128 -5.03 -15.15 -23.25
C ASP A 128 -6.50 -14.75 -23.51
N LYS A 129 -7.00 -15.03 -24.70
CA LYS A 129 -8.39 -14.71 -25.08
C LYS A 129 -9.45 -15.43 -24.25
N HIS A 130 -9.06 -16.47 -23.52
CA HIS A 130 -9.95 -17.22 -22.63
C HIS A 130 -9.82 -16.80 -21.18
N GLY A 131 -9.02 -15.75 -20.88
CA GLY A 131 -8.81 -15.23 -19.54
C GLY A 131 -7.83 -16.02 -18.71
N GLN A 132 -7.11 -16.96 -19.30
CA GLN A 132 -6.13 -17.77 -18.59
C GLN A 132 -4.76 -17.11 -18.58
N ILE A 133 -4.02 -17.29 -17.49
CA ILE A 133 -2.68 -16.72 -17.33
C ILE A 133 -1.74 -17.36 -18.36
N ARG A 134 -0.99 -16.51 -19.07
CA ARG A 134 0.05 -16.96 -19.99
C ARG A 134 1.35 -17.18 -19.25
N TYR A 135 2.09 -18.20 -19.69
CA TYR A 135 3.37 -18.58 -19.12
C TYR A 135 4.48 -18.53 -20.16
N LYS A 136 5.67 -18.20 -19.70
CA LYS A 136 6.91 -18.38 -20.45
C LYS A 136 7.72 -19.44 -19.70
N GLY A 137 7.68 -20.69 -20.17
CA GLY A 137 8.18 -21.82 -19.39
C GLY A 137 7.30 -22.05 -18.17
N GLU A 138 7.89 -22.06 -16.98
CA GLU A 138 7.18 -22.24 -15.71
C GLU A 138 6.79 -20.91 -15.06
N GLU A 139 7.18 -19.79 -15.66
CA GLU A 139 7.00 -18.47 -15.08
C GLU A 139 5.80 -17.77 -15.70
N ALA A 140 4.91 -17.27 -14.84
CA ALA A 140 3.76 -16.51 -15.28
C ALA A 140 4.19 -15.17 -15.87
N MET A 141 3.61 -14.80 -17.01
CA MET A 141 3.91 -13.52 -17.65
C MET A 141 3.13 -12.41 -16.97
N THR A 142 3.80 -11.30 -16.69
CA THR A 142 3.19 -10.12 -16.06
C THR A 142 3.53 -8.86 -16.83
N ARG A 143 2.72 -7.82 -16.61
CA ARG A 143 2.95 -6.47 -17.13
C ARG A 143 3.01 -5.48 -15.98
N PRO A 144 3.98 -4.55 -16.02
CA PRO A 144 4.06 -3.49 -15.03
C PRO A 144 3.10 -2.34 -15.36
N HIS A 145 2.55 -1.73 -14.32
CA HIS A 145 1.73 -0.52 -14.41
C HIS A 145 2.14 0.43 -13.30
N LEU A 146 2.21 1.71 -13.61
CA LEU A 146 2.54 2.72 -12.62
C LEU A 146 1.29 3.16 -11.87
N TRP A 147 1.33 3.04 -10.54
CA TRP A 147 0.31 3.60 -9.66
C TRP A 147 0.89 4.78 -8.89
N GLN A 148 0.16 5.89 -8.91
CA GLN A 148 0.56 7.14 -8.27
C GLN A 148 -0.44 7.52 -7.20
N PHE A 149 0.08 8.10 -6.12
CA PHE A 149 -0.76 8.60 -5.05
C PHE A 149 -1.43 9.90 -5.47
N ASN A 150 -2.75 9.96 -5.35
CA ASN A 150 -3.54 11.17 -5.61
C ASN A 150 -3.79 11.88 -4.28
N PRO A 151 -3.20 13.07 -4.06
CA PRO A 151 -3.36 13.78 -2.80
C PRO A 151 -4.78 14.30 -2.53
N GLN A 152 -5.60 14.44 -3.56
CA GLN A 152 -6.98 14.89 -3.41
C GLN A 152 -7.89 13.77 -2.89
N THR A 153 -7.76 12.57 -3.44
CA THR A 153 -8.52 11.40 -3.00
C THR A 153 -7.84 10.67 -1.85
N GLN A 154 -6.55 10.91 -1.64
CA GLN A 154 -5.69 10.21 -0.70
C GLN A 154 -5.63 8.71 -0.97
N LEU A 155 -5.67 8.36 -2.25
CA LEU A 155 -5.60 6.98 -2.72
C LEU A 155 -4.56 6.84 -3.82
N TYR A 156 -3.95 5.67 -3.89
CA TYR A 156 -3.18 5.27 -5.06
C TYR A 156 -4.13 4.95 -6.21
N GLU A 157 -3.78 5.42 -7.38
CA GLU A 157 -4.60 5.27 -8.58
C GLU A 157 -3.74 4.86 -9.78
N GLY A 158 -4.30 4.03 -10.62
CA GLY A 158 -3.67 3.57 -11.84
C GLY A 158 -4.50 2.52 -12.53
N LEU A 159 -3.98 2.01 -13.63
CA LEU A 159 -4.62 0.95 -14.39
C LEU A 159 -3.98 -0.40 -14.03
N ALA A 160 -4.79 -1.42 -13.88
CA ALA A 160 -4.34 -2.78 -13.56
C ALA A 160 -4.39 -3.72 -14.76
N GLU A 161 -4.59 -3.16 -15.96
CA GLU A 161 -4.69 -3.95 -17.20
C GLU A 161 -3.47 -3.79 -18.10
#